data_1fc172969190bb2bcea6e80c2a125d34
#
_entry.id   1fc172969190bb2bcea6e80c2a125d34
#
_cell.length_a   1.000
_cell.length_b   1.000
_cell.length_c   1.000
_cell.angle_alpha   90.00
_cell.angle_beta   90.00
_cell.angle_gamma   90.00
#
_symmetry.space_group_name_H-M   'P 1'
#
loop_
_entity.id
_entity.type
_entity.pdbx_description
1 polymer ?
#
loop_
_entity_poly.entity_id
_entity_poly.type
_entity_poly.pdbx_seq_one_letter_code
_entity_poly.pdbx_strand_id
1 'polypeptide(L)'
;MSDNIPNTLSARQAEHDPNFMLSLARGLEVLNAFTPQRQRLTISQLSQKTQISRAAVRRCLYTLAALGMVHSPDGRSYELLPRVLAVGHAYLAGTPLAKVAQTALDNLGKALGESCSAATLDGDNVLYIARAAVNNLLSVDIGRGSRLPAWATSMGRVLLSALPEEQLEVTLSRAV
;
A
#
# COMPACT_ATOMS: atom_id res chain seq x y z
N MET A 1 11.49 -13.95 -17.85
CA MET A 1 10.10 -14.39 -17.57
C MET A 1 9.39 -13.17 -17.05
N SER A 2 8.56 -12.57 -17.90
CA SER A 2 7.80 -11.38 -17.56
C SER A 2 6.62 -11.82 -16.69
N ASP A 3 6.75 -11.66 -15.37
CA ASP A 3 5.60 -11.82 -14.49
C ASP A 3 4.63 -10.67 -14.82
N ASN A 4 3.63 -11.04 -15.61
CA ASN A 4 2.51 -10.18 -15.96
C ASN A 4 1.76 -9.86 -14.66
N ILE A 5 2.07 -8.71 -14.03
CA ILE A 5 1.29 -8.21 -12.90
C ILE A 5 -0.12 -8.00 -13.46
N PRO A 6 -1.13 -8.75 -12.99
CA PRO A 6 -2.47 -8.63 -13.53
C PRO A 6 -2.93 -7.19 -13.38
N ASN A 7 -3.41 -6.65 -14.51
CA ASN A 7 -4.04 -5.34 -14.59
C ASN A 7 -5.05 -5.22 -13.45
N THR A 8 -4.78 -4.37 -12.45
CA THR A 8 -5.66 -4.19 -11.31
C THR A 8 -6.97 -3.57 -11.83
N LEU A 9 -7.96 -4.42 -12.08
CA LEU A 9 -9.32 -3.98 -12.38
C LEU A 9 -9.76 -3.04 -11.26
N SER A 10 -10.26 -1.87 -11.61
CA SER A 10 -10.90 -1.03 -10.61
C SER A 10 -12.07 -1.81 -10.00
N ALA A 11 -12.32 -1.64 -8.69
CA ALA A 11 -13.42 -2.34 -8.02
C ALA A 11 -14.76 -2.18 -8.77
N ARG A 12 -14.97 -1.04 -9.46
CA ARG A 12 -16.15 -0.78 -10.29
C ARG A 12 -16.21 -1.62 -11.57
N GLN A 13 -15.08 -1.94 -12.19
CA GLN A 13 -15.05 -2.77 -13.41
C GLN A 13 -15.28 -4.25 -13.08
N ALA A 14 -14.91 -4.67 -11.88
CA ALA A 14 -15.06 -6.04 -11.39
C ALA A 14 -16.45 -6.32 -10.78
N GLU A 15 -17.29 -5.32 -10.53
CA GLU A 15 -18.61 -5.50 -9.88
C GLU A 15 -19.55 -6.45 -10.64
N HIS A 16 -19.33 -6.69 -11.92
CA HIS A 16 -20.15 -7.57 -12.77
C HIS A 16 -19.51 -8.95 -12.99
N ASP A 17 -18.30 -9.20 -12.46
CA ASP A 17 -17.66 -10.51 -12.52
C ASP A 17 -18.20 -11.40 -11.40
N PRO A 18 -18.84 -12.56 -11.71
CA PRO A 18 -19.39 -13.46 -10.69
C PRO A 18 -18.29 -14.05 -9.78
N ASN A 19 -17.03 -14.04 -10.19
CA ASN A 19 -15.91 -14.50 -9.38
C ASN A 19 -15.38 -13.41 -8.43
N PHE A 20 -15.82 -12.15 -8.61
CA PHE A 20 -15.34 -11.04 -7.80
C PHE A 20 -16.10 -10.94 -6.47
N MET A 21 -15.40 -11.19 -5.37
CA MET A 21 -15.95 -11.09 -4.02
C MET A 21 -15.95 -9.63 -3.53
N LEU A 22 -17.00 -8.88 -3.85
CA LEU A 22 -17.15 -7.47 -3.48
C LEU A 22 -17.01 -7.25 -1.95
N SER A 23 -17.45 -8.19 -1.12
CA SER A 23 -17.30 -8.12 0.33
C SER A 23 -15.84 -8.19 0.78
N LEU A 24 -15.01 -9.02 0.12
CA LEU A 24 -13.57 -9.11 0.37
C LEU A 24 -12.87 -7.82 -0.09
N ALA A 25 -13.18 -7.33 -1.29
CA ALA A 25 -12.62 -6.09 -1.80
C ALA A 25 -12.89 -4.91 -0.85
N ARG A 26 -14.13 -4.75 -0.39
CA ARG A 26 -14.50 -3.71 0.58
C ARG A 26 -13.78 -3.86 1.92
N GLY A 27 -13.57 -5.08 2.40
CA GLY A 27 -12.80 -5.34 3.62
C GLY A 27 -11.34 -4.89 3.50
N LEU A 28 -10.70 -5.21 2.37
CA LEU A 28 -9.33 -4.76 2.07
C LEU A 28 -9.24 -3.24 1.90
N GLU A 29 -10.22 -2.63 1.26
CA GLU A 29 -10.29 -1.17 1.09
C GLU A 29 -10.43 -0.45 2.44
N VAL A 30 -11.22 -0.99 3.37
CA VAL A 30 -11.32 -0.48 4.74
C VAL A 30 -9.99 -0.59 5.48
N LEU A 31 -9.23 -1.69 5.34
CA LEU A 31 -7.89 -1.81 5.91
C LEU A 31 -6.92 -0.79 5.31
N ASN A 32 -6.93 -0.59 4.00
CA ASN A 32 -6.05 0.36 3.30
C ASN A 32 -6.40 1.84 3.59
N ALA A 33 -7.55 2.10 4.19
CA ALA A 33 -7.94 3.46 4.56
C ALA A 33 -7.15 4.02 5.75
N PHE A 34 -6.57 3.17 6.60
CA PHE A 34 -5.70 3.59 7.69
C PHE A 34 -4.34 4.04 7.14
N THR A 35 -3.80 5.11 7.71
CA THR A 35 -2.48 5.64 7.33
C THR A 35 -1.69 6.01 8.58
N PRO A 36 -0.35 6.18 8.50
CA PRO A 36 0.45 6.62 9.64
C PRO A 36 -0.06 7.92 10.28
N GLN A 37 -0.59 8.85 9.47
CA GLN A 37 -1.14 10.14 9.91
C GLN A 37 -2.58 10.01 10.45
N ARG A 38 -3.28 8.92 10.14
CA ARG A 38 -4.66 8.63 10.57
C ARG A 38 -4.79 7.21 11.06
N GLN A 39 -4.19 6.97 12.22
CA GLN A 39 -4.15 5.64 12.85
C GLN A 39 -5.50 5.23 13.44
N ARG A 40 -6.36 6.19 13.78
CA ARG A 40 -7.72 5.96 14.31
C ARG A 40 -8.76 6.59 13.42
N LEU A 41 -9.75 5.80 13.02
CA LEU A 41 -10.84 6.24 12.15
C LEU A 41 -12.19 5.74 12.66
N THR A 42 -13.21 6.61 12.60
CA THR A 42 -14.59 6.25 12.86
C THR A 42 -15.24 5.63 11.62
N ILE A 43 -16.38 4.96 11.78
CA ILE A 43 -17.18 4.40 10.68
C ILE A 43 -17.51 5.50 9.65
N SER A 44 -17.84 6.71 10.11
CA SER A 44 -18.19 7.82 9.21
C SER A 44 -16.99 8.28 8.38
N GLN A 45 -15.81 8.40 8.99
CA GLN A 45 -14.57 8.77 8.30
C GLN A 45 -14.14 7.70 7.29
N LEU A 46 -14.24 6.43 7.67
CA LEU A 46 -13.98 5.30 6.76
C LEU A 46 -14.94 5.31 5.58
N SER A 47 -16.25 5.48 5.84
CA SER A 47 -17.27 5.56 4.79
C SER A 47 -17.01 6.72 3.83
N GLN A 48 -16.64 7.87 4.33
CA GLN A 48 -16.29 9.03 3.51
C GLN A 48 -15.03 8.80 2.67
N LYS A 49 -13.99 8.18 3.26
CA LYS A 49 -12.71 7.95 2.59
C LYS A 49 -12.80 6.88 1.51
N THR A 50 -13.55 5.80 1.78
CA THR A 50 -13.68 4.64 0.87
C THR A 50 -14.89 4.72 -0.06
N GLN A 51 -15.79 5.68 0.14
CA GLN A 51 -17.08 5.77 -0.55
C GLN A 51 -17.98 4.53 -0.35
N ILE A 52 -17.66 3.68 0.63
CA ILE A 52 -18.46 2.52 1.04
C ILE A 52 -19.53 2.96 2.04
N SER A 53 -20.75 2.45 1.94
CA SER A 53 -21.82 2.80 2.86
C SER A 53 -21.45 2.48 4.31
N ARG A 54 -21.91 3.29 5.28
CA ARG A 54 -21.65 3.08 6.72
C ARG A 54 -22.05 1.68 7.21
N ALA A 55 -23.12 1.13 6.66
CA ALA A 55 -23.57 -0.22 7.01
C ALA A 55 -22.57 -1.29 6.54
N ALA A 56 -22.04 -1.15 5.32
CA ALA A 56 -21.05 -2.07 4.80
C ALA A 56 -19.70 -1.91 5.52
N VAL A 57 -19.25 -0.68 5.82
CA VAL A 57 -18.05 -0.43 6.64
C VAL A 57 -18.18 -1.08 8.01
N ARG A 58 -19.34 -0.95 8.68
CA ARG A 58 -19.59 -1.59 9.98
C ARG A 58 -19.42 -3.10 9.89
N ARG A 59 -19.96 -3.75 8.85
CA ARG A 59 -19.85 -5.20 8.65
C ARG A 59 -18.40 -5.62 8.38
N CYS A 60 -17.65 -4.85 7.57
CA CYS A 60 -16.22 -5.09 7.35
C CYS A 60 -15.46 -5.00 8.67
N LEU A 61 -15.66 -3.93 9.45
CA LEU A 61 -14.96 -3.73 10.73
C LEU A 61 -15.32 -4.83 11.75
N TYR A 62 -16.58 -5.28 11.80
CA TYR A 62 -16.97 -6.41 12.63
C TYR A 62 -16.18 -7.68 12.28
N THR A 63 -16.12 -8.01 10.99
CA THR A 63 -15.35 -9.16 10.52
C THR A 63 -13.86 -9.01 10.79
N LEU A 64 -13.28 -7.84 10.50
CA LEU A 64 -11.86 -7.56 10.73
C LEU A 64 -11.51 -7.60 12.23
N ALA A 65 -12.42 -7.17 13.10
CA ALA A 65 -12.23 -7.26 14.55
C ALA A 65 -12.28 -8.72 15.02
N ALA A 66 -13.22 -9.51 14.53
CA ALA A 66 -13.30 -10.94 14.82
C ALA A 66 -12.04 -11.71 14.35
N LEU A 67 -11.42 -11.25 13.26
CA LEU A 67 -10.14 -11.78 12.76
C LEU A 67 -8.91 -11.21 13.48
N GLY A 68 -9.05 -10.27 14.41
CA GLY A 68 -7.96 -9.65 15.14
C GLY A 68 -7.11 -8.71 14.29
N MET A 69 -7.65 -8.14 13.22
CA MET A 69 -6.98 -7.17 12.34
C MET A 69 -7.16 -5.73 12.80
N VAL A 70 -8.31 -5.43 13.42
CA VAL A 70 -8.64 -4.11 13.96
C VAL A 70 -9.19 -4.22 15.37
N HIS A 71 -9.12 -3.13 16.11
CA HIS A 71 -9.69 -3.00 17.45
C HIS A 71 -10.37 -1.65 17.61
N SER A 72 -11.38 -1.60 18.48
CA SER A 72 -12.05 -0.37 18.88
C SER A 72 -11.88 -0.15 20.38
N PRO A 73 -10.99 0.73 20.81
CA PRO A 73 -10.73 0.95 22.25
C PRO A 73 -11.86 1.71 22.94
N ASP A 74 -12.64 2.49 22.21
CA ASP A 74 -13.69 3.39 22.72
C ASP A 74 -15.10 3.06 22.18
N GLY A 75 -15.24 2.00 21.39
CA GLY A 75 -16.48 1.62 20.72
C GLY A 75 -16.93 2.57 19.59
N ARG A 76 -16.13 3.60 19.27
CA ARG A 76 -16.45 4.63 18.27
C ARG A 76 -15.43 4.72 17.14
N SER A 77 -14.16 4.64 17.48
CA SER A 77 -13.05 4.66 16.54
C SER A 77 -12.37 3.29 16.49
N TYR A 78 -11.74 2.99 15.36
CA TYR A 78 -11.04 1.74 15.10
C TYR A 78 -9.58 2.02 14.77
N GLU A 79 -8.70 1.09 15.13
CA GLU A 79 -7.27 1.12 14.86
C GLU A 79 -6.80 -0.25 14.38
N LEU A 80 -5.68 -0.29 13.61
CA LEU A 80 -5.09 -1.54 13.15
C LEU A 80 -4.39 -2.27 14.31
N LEU A 81 -4.50 -3.59 14.33
CA LEU A 81 -3.73 -4.44 15.21
C LEU A 81 -2.47 -5.00 14.52
N PRO A 82 -1.44 -5.39 15.29
CA PRO A 82 -0.16 -5.89 14.73
C PRO A 82 -0.32 -7.08 13.76
N ARG A 83 -1.39 -7.85 13.88
CA ARG A 83 -1.67 -9.00 12.99
C ARG A 83 -1.69 -8.62 11.50
N VAL A 84 -2.04 -7.37 11.15
CA VAL A 84 -2.02 -6.89 9.77
C VAL A 84 -0.63 -7.00 9.15
N LEU A 85 0.44 -6.89 9.95
CA LEU A 85 1.82 -7.02 9.48
C LEU A 85 2.15 -8.41 8.94
N ALA A 86 1.42 -9.46 9.34
CA ALA A 86 1.68 -10.83 8.89
C ALA A 86 1.55 -10.97 7.36
N VAL A 87 0.59 -10.24 6.74
CA VAL A 87 0.40 -10.25 5.28
C VAL A 87 1.59 -9.60 4.58
N GLY A 88 2.01 -8.42 5.02
CA GLY A 88 3.16 -7.72 4.45
C GLY A 88 4.48 -8.46 4.71
N HIS A 89 4.63 -9.08 5.88
CA HIS A 89 5.81 -9.88 6.22
C HIS A 89 5.99 -11.06 5.27
N ALA A 90 4.92 -11.79 4.95
CA ALA A 90 4.98 -12.92 4.03
C ALA A 90 5.53 -12.51 2.66
N TYR A 91 5.10 -11.36 2.13
CA TYR A 91 5.63 -10.81 0.89
C TYR A 91 7.12 -10.46 0.99
N LEU A 92 7.50 -9.66 1.99
CA LEU A 92 8.89 -9.21 2.15
C LEU A 92 9.85 -10.36 2.44
N ALA A 93 9.43 -11.35 3.23
CA ALA A 93 10.22 -12.53 3.53
C ALA A 93 10.39 -13.45 2.32
N GLY A 94 9.40 -13.50 1.42
CA GLY A 94 9.44 -14.27 0.18
C GLY A 94 10.16 -13.59 -0.98
N THR A 95 10.46 -12.28 -0.89
CA THR A 95 11.06 -11.50 -1.98
C THR A 95 12.59 -11.45 -1.82
N PRO A 96 13.38 -12.17 -2.67
CA PRO A 96 14.83 -12.15 -2.58
C PRO A 96 15.42 -10.75 -2.72
N LEU A 97 14.84 -9.94 -3.62
CA LEU A 97 15.24 -8.54 -3.84
C LEU A 97 15.17 -7.70 -2.56
N ALA A 98 14.11 -7.83 -1.76
CA ALA A 98 13.96 -7.04 -0.54
C ALA A 98 15.04 -7.36 0.50
N LYS A 99 15.45 -8.66 0.59
CA LYS A 99 16.51 -9.11 1.51
C LYS A 99 17.88 -8.56 1.11
N VAL A 100 18.25 -8.74 -0.16
CA VAL A 100 19.55 -8.29 -0.70
C VAL A 100 19.62 -6.76 -0.69
N ALA A 101 18.54 -6.09 -1.10
CA ALA A 101 18.47 -4.64 -1.13
C ALA A 101 18.68 -4.01 0.26
N GLN A 102 18.09 -4.55 1.33
CA GLN A 102 18.23 -3.95 2.65
C GLN A 102 19.70 -3.88 3.10
N THR A 103 20.45 -4.98 2.97
CA THR A 103 21.86 -5.02 3.36
C THR A 103 22.71 -4.06 2.51
N ALA A 104 22.46 -4.01 1.21
CA ALA A 104 23.17 -3.09 0.30
C ALA A 104 22.86 -1.62 0.62
N LEU A 105 21.58 -1.31 0.88
CA LEU A 105 21.14 0.05 1.23
C LEU A 105 21.69 0.51 2.58
N ASP A 106 21.78 -0.37 3.58
CA ASP A 106 22.35 -0.05 4.89
C ASP A 106 23.82 0.32 4.77
N ASN A 107 24.58 -0.40 3.96
CA ASN A 107 25.98 -0.08 3.68
C ASN A 107 26.15 1.22 2.88
N LEU A 108 25.31 1.41 1.86
CA LEU A 108 25.32 2.60 1.02
C LEU A 108 24.94 3.86 1.82
N GLY A 109 23.86 3.77 2.63
CA GLY A 109 23.42 4.86 3.48
C GLY A 109 24.47 5.30 4.50
N LYS A 110 25.20 4.33 5.09
CA LYS A 110 26.33 4.62 5.98
C LYS A 110 27.49 5.31 5.24
N ALA A 111 27.79 4.85 4.03
CA ALA A 111 28.92 5.40 3.25
C ALA A 111 28.63 6.81 2.73
N LEU A 112 27.40 7.11 2.33
CA LEU A 112 27.00 8.39 1.76
C LEU A 112 26.48 9.39 2.81
N GLY A 113 26.06 8.94 3.99
CA GLY A 113 25.35 9.77 4.96
C GLY A 113 23.94 10.18 4.50
N GLU A 114 23.36 9.46 3.53
CA GLU A 114 22.10 9.78 2.89
C GLU A 114 21.09 8.61 2.96
N SER A 115 19.81 8.96 2.98
CA SER A 115 18.75 7.96 2.94
C SER A 115 18.66 7.30 1.57
N CYS A 116 18.74 5.97 1.55
CA CYS A 116 18.66 5.16 0.33
C CYS A 116 17.43 4.26 0.36
N SER A 117 16.81 4.03 -0.77
CA SER A 117 15.59 3.21 -0.85
C SER A 117 15.57 2.35 -2.10
N ALA A 118 14.88 1.21 -2.01
CA ALA A 118 14.48 0.41 -3.15
C ALA A 118 12.96 0.31 -3.20
N ALA A 119 12.40 0.42 -4.38
CA ALA A 119 10.97 0.37 -4.63
C ALA A 119 10.66 -0.47 -5.86
N THR A 120 9.42 -0.95 -5.94
CA THR A 120 8.85 -1.61 -7.12
C THR A 120 7.61 -0.86 -7.56
N LEU A 121 7.23 -1.03 -8.83
CA LEU A 121 5.96 -0.52 -9.32
C LEU A 121 4.81 -1.39 -8.79
N ASP A 122 3.74 -0.76 -8.31
CA ASP A 122 2.53 -1.39 -7.81
C ASP A 122 1.30 -0.60 -8.32
N GLY A 123 0.81 -1.01 -9.48
CA GLY A 123 -0.18 -0.24 -10.25
C GLY A 123 0.39 1.15 -10.59
N ASP A 124 -0.37 2.20 -10.24
CA ASP A 124 0.01 3.58 -10.51
C ASP A 124 0.93 4.19 -9.42
N ASN A 125 1.41 3.35 -8.48
CA ASN A 125 2.24 3.77 -7.35
C ASN A 125 3.59 3.07 -7.34
N VAL A 126 4.56 3.67 -6.64
CA VAL A 126 5.77 2.98 -6.18
C VAL A 126 5.51 2.44 -4.77
N LEU A 127 5.89 1.19 -4.55
CA LEU A 127 5.90 0.53 -3.25
C LEU A 127 7.34 0.41 -2.76
N TYR A 128 7.63 1.02 -1.60
CA TYR A 128 8.94 0.95 -0.98
C TYR A 128 9.15 -0.42 -0.33
N ILE A 129 10.08 -1.23 -0.85
CA ILE A 129 10.35 -2.59 -0.37
C ILE A 129 11.54 -2.68 0.59
N ALA A 130 12.50 -1.75 0.48
CA ALA A 130 13.62 -1.63 1.39
C ALA A 130 14.03 -0.17 1.55
N ARG A 131 14.55 0.20 2.73
CA ARG A 131 15.02 1.57 3.02
C ARG A 131 16.06 1.57 4.13
N ALA A 132 17.17 2.25 3.89
CA ALA A 132 18.09 2.75 4.90
C ALA A 132 17.79 4.25 5.11
N ALA A 133 17.30 4.59 6.31
CA ALA A 133 16.99 5.97 6.66
C ALA A 133 18.16 6.58 7.45
N VAL A 134 18.59 7.77 7.06
CA VAL A 134 19.45 8.63 7.87
C VAL A 134 18.55 9.68 8.52
N ASN A 135 18.71 9.90 9.83
CA ASN A 135 17.92 10.87 10.60
C ASN A 135 18.30 12.30 10.17
N ASN A 136 17.61 12.83 9.18
CA ASN A 136 17.67 14.23 8.80
C ASN A 136 16.43 14.94 9.31
N LEU A 137 16.57 16.19 9.77
CA LEU A 137 15.52 17.06 10.32
C LEU A 137 14.29 17.24 9.38
N LEU A 138 14.42 16.94 8.09
CA LEU A 138 13.40 17.03 7.06
C LEU A 138 12.99 15.67 6.48
N SER A 139 13.22 14.56 7.18
CA SER A 139 12.86 13.24 6.66
C SER A 139 11.33 13.09 6.60
N VAL A 140 10.79 12.98 5.40
CA VAL A 140 9.42 12.50 5.19
C VAL A 140 9.35 11.08 5.76
N ASP A 141 8.33 10.81 6.56
CA ASP A 141 8.11 9.50 7.22
C ASP A 141 7.70 8.44 6.19
N ILE A 142 8.67 8.11 5.29
CA ILE A 142 8.54 7.07 4.29
C ILE A 142 9.23 5.83 4.84
N GLY A 143 8.49 4.75 4.99
CA GLY A 143 9.00 3.46 5.46
C GLY A 143 8.80 2.35 4.43
N ARG A 144 9.22 1.13 4.76
CA ARG A 144 8.84 -0.08 4.00
C ARG A 144 7.33 -0.24 3.99
N GLY A 145 6.74 -0.54 2.84
CA GLY A 145 5.30 -0.60 2.65
C GLY A 145 4.65 0.74 2.29
N SER A 146 5.39 1.87 2.34
CA SER A 146 4.86 3.15 1.88
C SER A 146 4.59 3.11 0.37
N ARG A 147 3.47 3.72 -0.03
CA ARG A 147 3.05 3.88 -1.42
C ARG A 147 2.97 5.35 -1.77
N LEU A 148 3.58 5.73 -2.87
CA LEU A 148 3.53 7.10 -3.42
C LEU A 148 3.19 7.04 -4.91
N PRO A 149 2.50 8.06 -5.46
CA PRO A 149 2.22 8.10 -6.89
C PRO A 149 3.51 7.99 -7.73
N ALA A 150 3.55 7.05 -8.67
CA ALA A 150 4.76 6.79 -9.46
C ALA A 150 5.16 8.02 -10.28
N TRP A 151 4.22 8.73 -10.87
CA TRP A 151 4.48 9.93 -11.67
C TRP A 151 5.12 11.07 -10.85
N ALA A 152 4.87 11.13 -9.55
CA ALA A 152 5.34 12.20 -8.66
C ALA A 152 6.72 11.93 -8.04
N THR A 153 7.27 10.73 -8.17
CA THR A 153 8.56 10.34 -7.57
C THR A 153 9.64 10.08 -8.61
N SER A 154 10.91 10.33 -8.28
CA SER A 154 12.05 10.03 -9.16
C SER A 154 12.14 8.54 -9.49
N MET A 155 12.03 7.67 -8.47
CA MET A 155 12.02 6.21 -8.68
C MET A 155 10.84 5.76 -9.53
N GLY A 156 9.67 6.34 -9.31
CA GLY A 156 8.48 6.03 -10.09
C GLY A 156 8.64 6.38 -11.55
N ARG A 157 9.20 7.55 -11.88
CA ARG A 157 9.47 7.95 -13.27
C ARG A 157 10.43 7.00 -13.97
N VAL A 158 11.47 6.53 -13.28
CA VAL A 158 12.39 5.53 -13.81
C VAL A 158 11.68 4.20 -14.04
N LEU A 159 10.87 3.74 -13.10
CA LEU A 159 10.11 2.50 -13.27
C LEU A 159 9.06 2.60 -14.39
N LEU A 160 8.38 3.74 -14.50
CA LEU A 160 7.43 4.00 -15.58
C LEU A 160 8.10 4.04 -16.95
N SER A 161 9.30 4.62 -17.05
CA SER A 161 10.04 4.68 -18.34
C SER A 161 10.48 3.31 -18.87
N ALA A 162 10.48 2.28 -18.02
CA ALA A 162 10.79 0.90 -18.41
C ALA A 162 9.55 0.12 -18.88
N LEU A 163 8.33 0.70 -18.79
CA LEU A 163 7.11 0.07 -19.28
C LEU A 163 7.00 0.15 -20.81
N PRO A 164 6.35 -0.84 -21.44
CA PRO A 164 5.88 -0.69 -22.82
C PRO A 164 4.99 0.55 -22.96
N GLU A 165 5.06 1.24 -24.12
CA GLU A 165 4.36 2.51 -24.37
C GLU A 165 2.85 2.44 -24.07
N GLU A 166 2.18 1.37 -24.50
CA GLU A 166 0.77 1.14 -24.24
C GLU A 166 0.44 1.11 -22.73
N GLN A 167 1.28 0.45 -21.91
CA GLN A 167 1.08 0.37 -20.47
C GLN A 167 1.39 1.71 -19.79
N LEU A 168 2.38 2.42 -20.29
CA LEU A 168 2.74 3.75 -19.81
C LEU A 168 1.58 4.74 -20.03
N GLU A 169 1.00 4.79 -21.23
CA GLU A 169 -0.14 5.65 -21.54
C GLU A 169 -1.34 5.36 -20.64
N VAL A 170 -1.69 4.08 -20.46
CA VAL A 170 -2.78 3.66 -19.57
C VAL A 170 -2.52 4.10 -18.13
N THR A 171 -1.28 3.97 -17.65
CA THR A 171 -0.92 4.38 -16.28
C THR A 171 -0.97 5.89 -16.11
N LEU A 172 -0.45 6.65 -17.06
CA LEU A 172 -0.45 8.12 -17.01
C LEU A 172 -1.86 8.70 -17.15
N SER A 173 -2.76 8.09 -17.95
CA SER A 173 -4.14 8.54 -18.07
C SER A 173 -4.94 8.45 -16.76
N ARG A 174 -4.52 7.63 -15.82
CA ARG A 174 -5.12 7.48 -14.48
C ARG A 174 -4.52 8.43 -13.45
N ALA A 175 -3.40 9.07 -13.78
CA ALA A 175 -2.63 9.90 -12.86
C ALA A 175 -3.11 11.37 -12.81
N VAL A 176 -4.08 11.75 -13.64
CA VAL A 176 -4.63 13.12 -13.79
C VAL A 176 -6.01 13.23 -13.14
#